data_ab42eb46a46fbdbfbe6d187a1b87c4e3
#
_entry.id   ab42eb46a46fbdbfbe6d187a1b87c4e3
#
_cell.length_a   1.000
_cell.length_b   1.000
_cell.length_c   1.000
_cell.angle_alpha   90.00
_cell.angle_beta   90.00
_cell.angle_gamma   90.00
#
_symmetry.space_group_name_H-M   'P 1'
#
loop_
_entity.id
_entity.type
_entity.pdbx_description
1 polymer ?
#
loop_
_entity_poly.entity_id
_entity_poly.type
_entity_poly.pdbx_seq_one_letter_code
_entity_poly.pdbx_strand_id
1 'polypeptide(L)'
;MPQKSSFPDNMTVGQVISTLLSVRRYHGALDLELYHSFGIPDIAGKRCGTLSGGTSQKVSAAIAFLFNPRILILDEPAASLDPLTSEVLKEKILREKALGKLIFITSHILSELEGLATHIVFMDEGGILLHHTAEELLQLTGEPTITKSVTRILSNHETHREDHLL
;
A
#
# COMPACT_ATOMS: atom_id res chain seq x y z
N MET A 1 3.29 -4.85 -4.92
CA MET A 1 4.35 -3.98 -4.35
C MET A 1 4.68 -4.52 -2.98
N PRO A 2 5.86 -5.08 -2.76
CA PRO A 2 6.28 -5.57 -1.45
C PRO A 2 6.70 -4.43 -0.53
N GLN A 3 6.61 -4.62 0.79
CA GLN A 3 7.03 -3.66 1.81
C GLN A 3 8.50 -3.25 1.63
N LYS A 4 9.38 -4.24 1.47
CA LYS A 4 10.80 -4.01 1.19
C LYS A 4 11.10 -4.36 -0.25
N SER A 5 11.27 -3.33 -1.07
CA SER A 5 11.63 -3.51 -2.48
C SER A 5 13.04 -4.09 -2.59
N SER A 6 13.17 -5.22 -3.26
CA SER A 6 14.46 -5.85 -3.53
C SER A 6 14.73 -5.78 -5.04
N PHE A 7 15.44 -4.75 -5.44
CA PHE A 7 15.97 -4.62 -6.80
C PHE A 7 17.44 -5.10 -6.83
N PRO A 8 17.92 -5.63 -7.97
CA PRO A 8 19.33 -5.98 -8.10
C PRO A 8 20.23 -4.75 -7.92
N ASP A 9 21.14 -4.78 -6.94
CA ASP A 9 21.98 -3.64 -6.54
C ASP A 9 22.83 -3.06 -7.67
N ASN A 10 23.26 -3.92 -8.59
CA ASN A 10 24.13 -3.58 -9.73
C ASN A 10 23.38 -3.02 -10.95
N MET A 11 22.05 -3.12 -10.97
CA MET A 11 21.23 -2.54 -12.03
C MET A 11 20.86 -1.08 -11.74
N THR A 12 20.70 -0.30 -12.79
CA THR A 12 20.10 1.03 -12.66
C THR A 12 18.57 0.95 -12.64
N VAL A 13 17.89 1.97 -12.10
CA VAL A 13 16.44 2.07 -12.11
C VAL A 13 15.87 1.90 -13.53
N GLY A 14 16.47 2.58 -14.51
CA GLY A 14 16.08 2.47 -15.91
C GLY A 14 16.25 1.05 -16.47
N GLN A 15 17.32 0.33 -16.09
CA GLN A 15 17.53 -1.06 -16.50
C GLN A 15 16.49 -2.00 -15.90
N VAL A 16 16.11 -1.80 -14.63
CA VAL A 16 15.03 -2.59 -14.00
C VAL A 16 13.71 -2.39 -14.74
N ILE A 17 13.33 -1.15 -15.01
CA ILE A 17 12.09 -0.84 -15.73
C ILE A 17 12.11 -1.41 -17.15
N SER A 18 13.20 -1.22 -17.89
CA SER A 18 13.35 -1.75 -19.25
C SER A 18 13.27 -3.28 -19.28
N THR A 19 13.87 -3.95 -18.30
CA THR A 19 13.79 -5.40 -18.15
C THR A 19 12.35 -5.86 -17.91
N LEU A 20 11.61 -5.17 -17.02
CA LEU A 20 10.21 -5.49 -16.74
C LEU A 20 9.33 -5.30 -17.98
N LEU A 21 9.54 -4.23 -18.75
CA LEU A 21 8.84 -3.99 -20.01
C LEU A 21 9.10 -5.11 -21.02
N SER A 22 10.35 -5.54 -21.15
CA SER A 22 10.76 -6.60 -22.08
C SER A 22 10.18 -7.97 -21.70
N VAL A 23 10.26 -8.33 -20.39
CA VAL A 23 9.80 -9.63 -19.87
C VAL A 23 8.29 -9.76 -19.96
N ARG A 24 7.54 -8.71 -19.62
CA ARG A 24 6.07 -8.74 -19.62
C ARG A 24 5.46 -8.73 -21.01
N ARG A 25 6.20 -8.37 -22.05
CA ARG A 25 5.69 -8.22 -23.43
C ARG A 25 4.35 -7.46 -23.46
N TYR A 26 4.27 -6.41 -22.64
CA TYR A 26 3.03 -5.66 -22.45
C TYR A 26 2.74 -4.80 -23.68
N HIS A 27 1.54 -4.92 -24.23
CA HIS A 27 1.09 -4.18 -25.42
C HIS A 27 0.04 -3.10 -25.11
N GLY A 28 -0.35 -2.95 -23.83
CA GLY A 28 -1.31 -1.94 -23.41
C GLY A 28 -0.65 -0.56 -23.18
N ALA A 29 -1.47 0.44 -22.90
CA ALA A 29 -0.99 1.75 -22.49
C ALA A 29 -0.35 1.67 -21.11
N LEU A 30 0.85 2.20 -20.96
CA LEU A 30 1.52 2.31 -19.67
C LEU A 30 0.92 3.45 -18.84
N ASP A 31 0.78 3.22 -17.55
CA ASP A 31 0.45 4.26 -16.58
C ASP A 31 1.74 4.91 -16.07
N LEU A 32 2.05 6.08 -16.59
CA LEU A 32 3.26 6.83 -16.26
C LEU A 32 3.05 7.91 -15.21
N GLU A 33 1.87 7.97 -14.59
CA GLU A 33 1.55 9.04 -13.64
C GLU A 33 2.52 9.07 -12.46
N LEU A 34 2.64 7.99 -11.68
CA LEU A 34 3.59 7.93 -10.57
C LEU A 34 5.05 7.95 -11.04
N TYR A 35 5.34 7.44 -12.23
CA TYR A 35 6.67 7.50 -12.83
C TYR A 35 7.16 8.95 -12.96
N HIS A 36 6.30 9.85 -13.41
CA HIS A 36 6.62 11.27 -13.52
C HIS A 36 6.49 12.00 -12.18
N SER A 37 5.41 11.78 -11.42
CA SER A 37 5.17 12.46 -10.15
C SER A 37 6.26 12.21 -9.11
N PHE A 38 6.89 11.04 -9.14
CA PHE A 38 7.98 10.66 -8.23
C PHE A 38 9.38 10.99 -8.77
N GLY A 39 9.48 11.66 -9.93
CA GLY A 39 10.75 12.04 -10.54
C GLY A 39 11.61 10.83 -10.93
N ILE A 40 11.00 9.69 -11.29
CA ILE A 40 11.76 8.50 -11.68
C ILE A 40 12.67 8.74 -12.88
N PRO A 41 12.31 9.56 -13.90
CA PRO A 41 13.20 9.89 -15.01
C PRO A 41 14.54 10.44 -14.55
N ASP A 42 14.55 11.30 -13.53
CA ASP A 42 15.76 11.99 -13.04
C ASP A 42 16.75 11.06 -12.33
N ILE A 43 16.25 9.92 -11.87
CA ILE A 43 17.05 8.90 -11.18
C ILE A 43 17.24 7.63 -11.99
N ALA A 44 16.80 7.58 -13.25
CA ALA A 44 16.88 6.39 -14.10
C ALA A 44 18.29 5.84 -14.25
N GLY A 45 19.33 6.69 -14.18
CA GLY A 45 20.74 6.29 -14.21
C GLY A 45 21.33 5.86 -12.88
N LYS A 46 20.61 6.03 -11.73
CA LYS A 46 21.14 5.64 -10.41
C LYS A 46 21.07 4.12 -10.24
N ARG A 47 22.09 3.55 -9.59
CA ARG A 47 22.09 2.13 -9.21
C ARG A 47 21.12 1.87 -8.08
N CYS A 48 20.37 0.77 -8.16
CA CYS A 48 19.36 0.43 -7.17
C CYS A 48 19.96 0.25 -5.75
N GLY A 49 21.15 -0.32 -5.64
CA GLY A 49 21.85 -0.47 -4.35
C GLY A 49 22.26 0.85 -3.68
N THR A 50 22.17 1.99 -4.38
CA THR A 50 22.50 3.32 -3.81
C THR A 50 21.27 4.15 -3.46
N LEU A 51 20.06 3.61 -3.65
CA LEU A 51 18.81 4.30 -3.36
C LEU A 51 18.54 4.33 -1.86
N SER A 52 18.02 5.45 -1.36
CA SER A 52 17.42 5.47 -0.02
C SER A 52 16.15 4.62 0.02
N GLY A 53 15.73 4.22 1.23
CA GLY A 53 14.49 3.45 1.41
C GLY A 53 13.28 4.14 0.76
N GLY A 54 13.09 5.43 1.01
CA GLY A 54 11.99 6.20 0.40
C GLY A 54 12.10 6.29 -1.13
N THR A 55 13.32 6.43 -1.69
CA THR A 55 13.48 6.45 -3.14
C THR A 55 13.20 5.07 -3.75
N SER A 56 13.65 3.99 -3.10
CA SER A 56 13.33 2.62 -3.53
C SER A 56 11.81 2.36 -3.49
N GLN A 57 11.13 2.88 -2.47
CA GLN A 57 9.68 2.78 -2.32
C GLN A 57 8.95 3.54 -3.45
N LYS A 58 9.41 4.75 -3.82
CA LYS A 58 8.89 5.50 -4.98
C LYS A 58 9.01 4.70 -6.28
N VAL A 59 10.16 4.09 -6.52
CA VAL A 59 10.37 3.23 -7.70
C VAL A 59 9.44 2.02 -7.68
N SER A 60 9.31 1.36 -6.53
CA SER A 60 8.41 0.20 -6.36
C SER A 60 6.95 0.55 -6.61
N ALA A 61 6.49 1.68 -6.08
CA ALA A 61 5.13 2.17 -6.31
C ALA A 61 4.92 2.49 -7.80
N ALA A 62 5.82 3.25 -8.44
CA ALA A 62 5.70 3.54 -9.87
C ALA A 62 5.61 2.26 -10.72
N ILE A 63 6.43 1.23 -10.42
CA ILE A 63 6.38 -0.06 -11.13
C ILE A 63 5.06 -0.82 -10.88
N ALA A 64 4.50 -0.75 -9.66
CA ALA A 64 3.26 -1.45 -9.34
C ALA A 64 2.07 -0.97 -10.19
N PHE A 65 2.03 0.32 -10.48
CA PHE A 65 0.97 0.92 -11.31
C PHE A 65 1.29 0.93 -12.81
N LEU A 66 2.58 0.83 -13.20
CA LEU A 66 3.08 1.04 -14.56
C LEU A 66 2.29 0.29 -15.64
N PHE A 67 1.87 -0.95 -15.36
CA PHE A 67 1.18 -1.82 -16.33
C PHE A 67 -0.34 -1.73 -16.22
N ASN A 68 -0.87 -0.72 -15.54
CA ASN A 68 -2.30 -0.50 -15.37
C ASN A 68 -3.07 -1.78 -14.93
N PRO A 69 -2.65 -2.48 -13.87
CA PRO A 69 -3.24 -3.76 -13.47
C PRO A 69 -4.67 -3.57 -12.96
N ARG A 70 -5.50 -4.62 -13.11
CA ARG A 70 -6.86 -4.66 -12.55
C ARG A 70 -6.88 -5.00 -11.06
N ILE A 71 -5.83 -5.66 -10.57
CA ILE A 71 -5.64 -6.04 -9.17
C ILE A 71 -4.31 -5.48 -8.70
N LEU A 72 -4.32 -4.74 -7.60
CA LEU A 72 -3.15 -4.20 -6.93
C LEU A 72 -3.02 -4.84 -5.55
N ILE A 73 -1.82 -5.30 -5.22
CA ILE A 73 -1.46 -5.76 -3.88
C ILE A 73 -0.32 -4.88 -3.40
N LEU A 74 -0.59 -4.07 -2.40
CA LEU A 74 0.29 -3.03 -1.87
C LEU A 74 0.59 -3.34 -0.41
N ASP A 75 1.81 -3.78 -0.16
CA ASP A 75 2.28 -4.14 1.18
C ASP A 75 3.04 -2.96 1.77
N GLU A 76 2.46 -2.31 2.81
CA GLU A 76 2.98 -1.11 3.47
C GLU A 76 3.38 -0.01 2.47
N PRO A 77 2.48 0.42 1.56
CA PRO A 77 2.88 1.23 0.40
C PRO A 77 3.41 2.62 0.77
N ALA A 78 3.00 3.19 1.90
CA ALA A 78 3.43 4.51 2.37
C ALA A 78 4.69 4.45 3.26
N ALA A 79 5.16 3.26 3.64
CA ALA A 79 6.34 3.12 4.50
C ALA A 79 7.56 3.82 3.90
N SER A 80 8.25 4.61 4.71
CA SER A 80 9.44 5.39 4.32
C SER A 80 9.23 6.50 3.29
N LEU A 81 8.00 6.80 2.89
CA LEU A 81 7.68 7.95 2.06
C LEU A 81 7.58 9.24 2.92
N ASP A 82 7.97 10.36 2.33
CA ASP A 82 7.67 11.66 2.90
C ASP A 82 6.16 11.97 2.79
N PRO A 83 5.60 12.88 3.63
CA PRO A 83 4.17 13.13 3.65
C PRO A 83 3.58 13.55 2.31
N LEU A 84 4.30 14.37 1.53
CA LEU A 84 3.83 14.83 0.23
C LEU A 84 3.75 13.67 -0.77
N THR A 85 4.77 12.83 -0.82
CA THR A 85 4.80 11.64 -1.69
C THR A 85 3.72 10.63 -1.29
N SER A 86 3.50 10.47 0.02
CA SER A 86 2.44 9.59 0.53
C SER A 86 1.05 10.07 0.10
N GLU A 87 0.80 11.38 0.13
CA GLU A 87 -0.47 11.94 -0.33
C GLU A 87 -0.69 11.73 -1.83
N VAL A 88 0.33 11.95 -2.66
CA VAL A 88 0.26 11.65 -4.11
C VAL A 88 -0.08 10.18 -4.35
N LEU A 89 0.54 9.26 -3.60
CA LEU A 89 0.23 7.83 -3.71
C LEU A 89 -1.22 7.53 -3.28
N LYS A 90 -1.68 8.12 -2.18
CA LYS A 90 -3.05 7.98 -1.67
C LYS A 90 -4.07 8.44 -2.71
N GLU A 91 -3.89 9.61 -3.28
CA GLU A 91 -4.74 10.12 -4.36
C GLU A 91 -4.76 9.18 -5.58
N LYS A 92 -3.61 8.62 -5.96
CA LYS A 92 -3.53 7.64 -7.03
C LYS A 92 -4.36 6.39 -6.70
N ILE A 93 -4.22 5.84 -5.50
CA ILE A 93 -5.00 4.68 -5.04
C ILE A 93 -6.50 4.98 -5.10
N LEU A 94 -6.93 6.17 -4.64
CA LEU A 94 -8.35 6.58 -4.68
C LEU A 94 -8.89 6.64 -6.12
N ARG A 95 -8.12 7.18 -7.06
CA ARG A 95 -8.50 7.20 -8.48
C ARG A 95 -8.64 5.79 -9.06
N GLU A 96 -7.69 4.90 -8.77
CA GLU A 96 -7.74 3.51 -9.23
C GLU A 96 -8.93 2.74 -8.63
N LYS A 97 -9.23 3.00 -7.36
CA LYS A 97 -10.43 2.48 -6.68
C LYS A 97 -11.71 2.96 -7.36
N ALA A 98 -11.80 4.26 -7.70
CA ALA A 98 -12.95 4.84 -8.40
C ALA A 98 -13.16 4.23 -9.80
N LEU A 99 -12.09 3.74 -10.43
CA LEU A 99 -12.15 2.98 -11.70
C LEU A 99 -12.58 1.51 -11.51
N GLY A 100 -12.94 1.09 -10.31
CA GLY A 100 -13.43 -0.27 -10.00
C GLY A 100 -12.32 -1.32 -9.91
N LYS A 101 -11.07 -0.94 -9.69
CA LYS A 101 -9.98 -1.89 -9.48
C LYS A 101 -10.04 -2.50 -8.09
N LEU A 102 -9.61 -3.76 -7.99
CA LEU A 102 -9.43 -4.43 -6.71
C LEU A 102 -8.06 -4.06 -6.13
N ILE A 103 -8.06 -3.51 -4.91
CA ILE A 103 -6.84 -3.04 -4.26
C ILE A 103 -6.76 -3.65 -2.85
N PHE A 104 -5.73 -4.45 -2.61
CA PHE A 104 -5.37 -4.94 -1.29
C PHE A 104 -4.23 -4.10 -0.73
N ILE A 105 -4.41 -3.58 0.47
CA ILE A 105 -3.40 -2.78 1.17
C ILE A 105 -3.17 -3.41 2.53
N THR A 106 -1.91 -3.68 2.88
CA THR A 106 -1.52 -3.93 4.27
C THR A 106 -0.98 -2.63 4.86
N SER A 107 -1.30 -2.35 6.11
CA SER A 107 -0.70 -1.28 6.89
C SER A 107 -0.79 -1.61 8.38
N HIS A 108 0.26 -1.31 9.13
CA HIS A 108 0.24 -1.31 10.60
C HIS A 108 -0.19 0.06 11.16
N ILE A 109 -0.39 1.06 10.29
CA ILE A 109 -0.83 2.41 10.64
C ILE A 109 -2.29 2.58 10.17
N LEU A 110 -3.23 2.37 11.08
CA LEU A 110 -4.67 2.41 10.78
C LEU A 110 -5.14 3.74 10.19
N SER A 111 -4.53 4.86 10.59
CA SER A 111 -4.89 6.18 10.07
C SER A 111 -4.60 6.35 8.57
N GLU A 112 -3.69 5.58 7.99
CA GLU A 112 -3.43 5.60 6.56
C GLU A 112 -4.59 5.00 5.75
N LEU A 113 -5.41 4.14 6.37
CA LEU A 113 -6.56 3.49 5.74
C LEU A 113 -7.82 4.35 5.77
N GLU A 114 -7.82 5.45 6.54
CA GLU A 114 -8.96 6.37 6.63
C GLU A 114 -9.30 6.96 5.25
N GLY A 115 -10.56 6.78 4.83
CA GLY A 115 -11.05 7.20 3.51
C GLY A 115 -10.57 6.35 2.33
N LEU A 116 -9.57 5.48 2.51
CA LEU A 116 -9.09 4.56 1.47
C LEU A 116 -9.88 3.24 1.46
N ALA A 117 -9.96 2.59 2.62
CA ALA A 117 -10.49 1.26 2.73
C ALA A 117 -12.02 1.22 2.63
N THR A 118 -12.55 0.24 1.89
CA THR A 118 -13.98 -0.11 1.90
C THR A 118 -14.26 -1.27 2.85
N HIS A 119 -13.31 -2.19 2.99
CA HIS A 119 -13.35 -3.33 3.89
C HIS A 119 -12.09 -3.36 4.73
N ILE A 120 -12.24 -3.73 5.99
CA ILE A 120 -11.16 -3.88 6.95
C ILE A 120 -11.12 -5.34 7.37
N VAL A 121 -9.94 -5.94 7.26
CA VAL A 121 -9.63 -7.25 7.83
C VAL A 121 -8.50 -7.03 8.84
N PHE A 122 -8.77 -7.33 10.11
CA PHE A 122 -7.73 -7.29 11.13
C PHE A 122 -7.32 -8.73 11.46
N MET A 123 -6.02 -8.97 11.42
CA MET A 123 -5.43 -10.29 11.65
C MET A 123 -4.47 -10.23 12.83
N ASP A 124 -4.54 -11.22 13.71
CA ASP A 124 -3.63 -11.39 14.83
C ASP A 124 -3.32 -12.89 15.03
N GLU A 125 -2.08 -13.23 15.34
CA GLU A 125 -1.59 -14.60 15.55
C GLU A 125 -2.05 -15.62 14.48
N GLY A 126 -2.17 -15.15 13.21
CA GLY A 126 -2.61 -15.99 12.10
C GLY A 126 -4.13 -16.20 12.01
N GLY A 127 -4.92 -15.59 12.90
CA GLY A 127 -6.38 -15.61 12.90
C GLY A 127 -6.96 -14.28 12.40
N ILE A 128 -8.17 -14.33 11.81
CA ILE A 128 -8.95 -13.14 11.49
C ILE A 128 -9.79 -12.80 12.73
N LEU A 129 -9.50 -11.65 13.35
CA LEU A 129 -10.26 -11.13 14.48
C LEU A 129 -11.46 -10.29 14.06
N LEU A 130 -11.35 -9.63 12.91
CA LEU A 130 -12.34 -8.67 12.43
C LEU A 130 -12.39 -8.69 10.92
N HIS A 131 -13.60 -8.71 10.35
CA HIS A 131 -13.84 -8.49 8.93
C HIS A 131 -15.16 -7.76 8.74
N HIS A 132 -15.09 -6.48 8.47
CA HIS A 132 -16.24 -5.61 8.25
C HIS A 132 -15.98 -4.60 7.13
N THR A 133 -17.04 -4.03 6.58
CA THR A 133 -16.89 -2.79 5.82
C THR A 133 -16.50 -1.65 6.77
N ALA A 134 -15.85 -0.62 6.23
CA ALA A 134 -15.49 0.55 7.04
C ALA A 134 -16.76 1.19 7.65
N GLU A 135 -17.86 1.23 6.91
CA GLU A 135 -19.13 1.79 7.37
C GLU A 135 -19.75 0.97 8.52
N GLU A 136 -19.85 -0.36 8.35
CA GLU A 136 -20.32 -1.26 9.42
C GLU A 136 -19.49 -1.12 10.69
N LEU A 137 -18.16 -1.01 10.54
CA LEU A 137 -17.26 -0.88 11.67
C LEU A 137 -17.53 0.41 12.48
N LEU A 138 -17.71 1.53 11.80
CA LEU A 138 -18.06 2.81 12.43
C LEU A 138 -19.44 2.75 13.10
N GLN A 139 -20.42 2.13 12.46
CA GLN A 139 -21.78 1.97 13.02
C GLN A 139 -21.78 1.07 14.26
N LEU A 140 -21.09 -0.08 14.22
CA LEU A 140 -21.03 -1.03 15.32
C LEU A 140 -20.36 -0.44 16.57
N THR A 141 -19.36 0.41 16.39
CA THR A 141 -18.60 0.98 17.50
C THR A 141 -19.11 2.34 17.94
N GLY A 142 -19.81 3.08 17.07
CA GLY A 142 -20.18 4.47 17.29
C GLY A 142 -18.99 5.44 17.28
N GLU A 143 -17.82 4.97 16.82
CA GLU A 143 -16.60 5.76 16.78
C GLU A 143 -16.48 6.55 15.47
N PRO A 144 -15.84 7.73 15.47
CA PRO A 144 -15.78 8.59 14.27
C PRO A 144 -14.71 8.14 13.24
N THR A 145 -13.81 7.22 13.58
CA THR A 145 -12.70 6.80 12.72
C THR A 145 -12.45 5.30 12.79
N ILE A 146 -11.88 4.74 11.70
CA ILE A 146 -11.47 3.33 11.64
C ILE A 146 -10.49 3.03 12.77
N THR A 147 -9.52 3.90 13.01
CA THR A 147 -8.52 3.74 14.07
C THR A 147 -9.17 3.57 15.44
N LYS A 148 -10.10 4.44 15.82
CA LYS A 148 -10.79 4.35 17.10
C LYS A 148 -11.69 3.11 17.20
N SER A 149 -12.37 2.78 16.10
CA SER A 149 -13.24 1.60 16.03
C SER A 149 -12.46 0.31 16.27
N VAL A 150 -11.35 0.13 15.55
CA VAL A 150 -10.48 -1.06 15.71
C VAL A 150 -9.90 -1.10 17.12
N THR A 151 -9.35 0.01 17.63
CA THR A 151 -8.80 0.08 19.00
C THR A 151 -9.84 -0.34 20.04
N ARG A 152 -11.08 0.14 19.93
CA ARG A 152 -12.16 -0.22 20.86
C ARG A 152 -12.48 -1.71 20.83
N ILE A 153 -12.56 -2.33 19.64
CA ILE A 153 -12.81 -3.77 19.51
C ILE A 153 -11.67 -4.58 20.12
N LEU A 154 -10.42 -4.21 19.83
CA LEU A 154 -9.25 -4.92 20.35
C LEU A 154 -9.15 -4.83 21.87
N SER A 155 -9.38 -3.67 22.48
CA SER A 155 -9.38 -3.50 23.93
C SER A 155 -10.44 -4.40 24.61
N ASN A 156 -11.61 -4.52 24.02
CA ASN A 156 -12.66 -5.42 24.55
C ASN A 156 -12.26 -6.90 24.42
N HIS A 157 -11.54 -7.24 23.35
CA HIS A 157 -11.08 -8.61 23.11
C HIS A 157 -9.99 -9.05 24.09
N GLU A 158 -9.06 -8.17 24.43
CA GLU A 158 -8.00 -8.42 25.42
C GLU A 158 -8.60 -8.63 26.81
N THR A 159 -9.55 -7.81 27.25
CA THR A 159 -10.22 -7.95 28.53
C THR A 159 -10.92 -9.29 28.68
N HIS A 160 -11.56 -9.81 27.64
CA HIS A 160 -12.19 -11.12 27.66
C HIS A 160 -11.19 -12.30 27.65
N ARG A 161 -9.97 -12.11 27.14
CA ARG A 161 -8.92 -13.15 27.20
C ARG A 161 -8.35 -13.29 28.63
N GLU A 162 -8.20 -12.21 29.37
CA GLU A 162 -7.71 -12.24 30.75
C GLU A 162 -8.72 -12.90 31.70
N ASP A 163 -10.04 -12.68 31.49
CA ASP A 163 -11.09 -13.30 32.30
C ASP A 163 -11.22 -14.83 32.11
N HIS A 164 -10.69 -15.39 31.04
CA HIS A 164 -10.69 -16.85 30.79
C HIS A 164 -9.42 -17.58 31.27
N LEU A 165 -8.44 -16.86 31.83
CA LEU A 165 -7.18 -17.42 32.35
C LEU A 165 -7.14 -17.48 33.90
N LEU A 166 -8.21 -17.10 34.58
CA LEU A 166 -8.45 -17.21 36.02
C LEU A 166 -9.50 -18.30 36.30
#